data_49f791b76a79ad29dd95566f79356358
#
_entry.id   49f791b76a79ad29dd95566f79356358
#
_cell.length_a   1.000
_cell.length_b   1.000
_cell.length_c   1.000
_cell.angle_alpha   90.00
_cell.angle_beta   90.00
_cell.angle_gamma   90.00
#
_symmetry.space_group_name_H-M   'P 1'
#
loop_
_entity.id
_entity.type
_entity.pdbx_description
1 polymer ?
#
loop_
_entity_poly.entity_id
_entity_poly.type
_entity_poly.pdbx_seq_one_letter_code
_entity_poly.pdbx_strand_id
1 'polypeptide(L)'
;IASAHVDSLDMGFEQMIAQNRIWVMTKIKYVVYKRVDPGESYHLGTYPRPKKGILFYRDYYLWDKNGDVVAAATSQWCILNFKTRRPERTDIEVPGECIDHEPFDAGIEKIRWMPEEGDDPQMLYHVTEDDLDKNQHVNNARYAVMIDETLGTSAHREVTIHFAKETVLGDEILLYTDAEKADPKAADYADGGTSQHVVGELSDSTVVFKSLVKPL
;
A
#
# COMPACT_ATOMS: atom_id res chain seq x y z
N ILE A 1 4.34 -13.88 1.02
CA ILE A 1 5.31 -14.13 2.10
C ILE A 1 4.71 -13.75 3.47
N ALA A 2 4.13 -12.56 3.67
CA ALA A 2 3.51 -12.16 4.95
C ALA A 2 2.36 -13.08 5.37
N SER A 3 1.48 -13.44 4.43
CA SER A 3 0.39 -14.39 4.67
C SER A 3 0.92 -15.77 5.11
N ALA A 4 1.93 -16.30 4.41
CA ALA A 4 2.54 -17.57 4.77
C ALA A 4 3.15 -17.54 6.19
N HIS A 5 3.70 -16.41 6.61
CA HIS A 5 4.23 -16.27 7.98
C HIS A 5 3.12 -16.31 9.03
N VAL A 6 2.01 -15.55 8.85
CA VAL A 6 0.91 -15.59 9.83
C VAL A 6 0.13 -16.91 9.78
N ASP A 7 0.06 -17.57 8.60
CA ASP A 7 -0.48 -18.93 8.48
C ASP A 7 0.33 -19.93 9.33
N SER A 8 1.67 -19.83 9.32
CA SER A 8 2.56 -20.69 10.14
C SER A 8 2.43 -20.46 11.65
N LEU A 9 1.80 -19.37 12.06
CA LEU A 9 1.54 -19.00 13.45
C LEU A 9 0.08 -19.24 13.87
N ASP A 10 -0.72 -19.95 13.08
CA ASP A 10 -2.15 -20.15 13.29
C ASP A 10 -2.95 -18.83 13.40
N MET A 11 -2.48 -17.79 12.71
CA MET A 11 -3.08 -16.45 12.66
C MET A 11 -3.48 -16.05 11.24
N GLY A 12 -3.57 -17.02 10.34
CA GLY A 12 -3.98 -16.82 8.96
C GLY A 12 -5.46 -16.52 8.79
N PHE A 13 -5.88 -16.39 7.54
CA PHE A 13 -7.26 -15.97 7.22
C PHE A 13 -8.33 -16.86 7.84
N GLU A 14 -8.21 -18.20 7.69
CA GLU A 14 -9.21 -19.16 8.18
C GLU A 14 -9.34 -19.13 9.70
N GLN A 15 -8.20 -19.13 10.42
CA GLN A 15 -8.15 -19.11 11.88
C GLN A 15 -8.71 -17.78 12.43
N MET A 16 -8.44 -16.67 11.76
CA MET A 16 -8.96 -15.37 12.16
C MET A 16 -10.47 -15.29 11.93
N ILE A 17 -10.98 -15.75 10.78
CA ILE A 17 -12.42 -15.78 10.48
C ILE A 17 -13.16 -16.68 11.48
N ALA A 18 -12.61 -17.85 11.84
CA ALA A 18 -13.18 -18.72 12.87
C ALA A 18 -13.36 -18.01 14.23
N GLN A 19 -12.52 -17.01 14.51
CA GLN A 19 -12.59 -16.15 15.69
C GLN A 19 -13.44 -14.88 15.45
N ASN A 20 -14.14 -14.76 14.33
CA ASN A 20 -14.86 -13.56 13.91
C ASN A 20 -13.96 -12.31 13.76
N ARG A 21 -12.74 -12.49 13.30
CA ARG A 21 -11.70 -11.48 13.13
C ARG A 21 -11.16 -11.49 11.72
N ILE A 22 -10.57 -10.37 11.29
CA ILE A 22 -9.87 -10.25 10.00
C ILE A 22 -8.73 -9.25 10.11
N TRP A 23 -7.60 -9.57 9.44
CA TRP A 23 -6.52 -8.62 9.23
C TRP A 23 -6.86 -7.64 8.13
N VAL A 24 -6.68 -6.35 8.39
CA VAL A 24 -6.84 -5.29 7.40
C VAL A 24 -5.60 -4.42 7.36
N MET A 25 -5.00 -4.28 6.18
CA MET A 25 -3.94 -3.31 5.95
C MET A 25 -4.58 -1.92 5.87
N THR A 26 -4.15 -1.01 6.73
CA THR A 26 -4.66 0.37 6.76
C THR A 26 -3.75 1.33 6.03
N LYS A 27 -2.45 1.05 6.02
CA LYS A 27 -1.45 1.90 5.38
C LYS A 27 -0.25 1.08 4.92
N ILE A 28 0.42 1.58 3.91
CA ILE A 28 1.76 1.15 3.52
C ILE A 28 2.60 2.37 3.15
N LYS A 29 3.87 2.32 3.47
CA LYS A 29 4.89 3.21 2.92
C LYS A 29 5.98 2.35 2.31
N TYR A 30 6.36 2.64 1.08
CA TYR A 30 7.47 1.95 0.42
C TYR A 30 8.39 2.93 -0.30
N VAL A 31 9.64 2.52 -0.44
CA VAL A 31 10.68 3.23 -1.17
C VAL A 31 11.25 2.29 -2.21
N VAL A 32 11.36 2.76 -3.44
CA VAL A 32 12.03 2.08 -4.55
C VAL A 32 13.33 2.80 -4.85
N TYR A 33 14.45 2.21 -4.43
CA TYR A 33 15.80 2.79 -4.57
C TYR A 33 16.42 2.51 -5.93
N LYS A 34 16.09 1.36 -6.52
CA LYS A 34 16.64 0.90 -7.80
C LYS A 34 15.51 0.31 -8.63
N ARG A 35 15.64 0.41 -9.95
CA ARG A 35 14.72 -0.24 -10.87
C ARG A 35 14.68 -1.74 -10.63
N VAL A 36 13.49 -2.31 -10.63
CA VAL A 36 13.26 -3.76 -10.61
C VAL A 36 13.04 -4.22 -12.05
N ASP A 37 13.96 -5.04 -12.56
CA ASP A 37 13.89 -5.50 -13.94
C ASP A 37 13.17 -6.86 -14.03
N PRO A 38 12.19 -7.00 -14.96
CA PRO A 38 11.53 -8.28 -15.20
C PRO A 38 12.53 -9.35 -15.64
N GLY A 39 12.41 -10.56 -15.05
CA GLY A 39 13.27 -11.70 -15.38
C GLY A 39 14.53 -11.82 -14.51
N GLU A 40 14.86 -10.83 -13.70
CA GLU A 40 15.89 -10.95 -12.67
C GLU A 40 15.33 -11.61 -11.40
N SER A 41 16.24 -12.23 -10.62
CA SER A 41 15.89 -12.86 -9.34
C SER A 41 16.19 -11.92 -8.19
N TYR A 42 15.25 -11.83 -7.24
CA TYR A 42 15.36 -11.01 -6.06
C TYR A 42 15.06 -11.83 -4.80
N HIS A 43 15.63 -11.44 -3.67
CA HIS A 43 15.27 -11.98 -2.36
C HIS A 43 14.27 -11.05 -1.67
N LEU A 44 13.17 -11.62 -1.19
CA LEU A 44 12.14 -10.87 -0.47
C LEU A 44 12.09 -11.35 0.98
N GLY A 45 12.34 -10.43 1.92
CA GLY A 45 12.20 -10.65 3.35
C GLY A 45 11.02 -9.87 3.93
N THR A 46 10.44 -10.38 5.04
CA THR A 46 9.40 -9.69 5.77
C THR A 46 9.49 -9.98 7.26
N TYR A 47 9.32 -8.92 8.07
CA TYR A 47 9.55 -8.95 9.51
C TYR A 47 8.42 -8.24 10.24
N PRO A 48 7.72 -8.91 11.20
CA PRO A 48 6.79 -8.22 12.08
C PRO A 48 7.56 -7.32 13.03
N ARG A 49 6.97 -6.19 13.38
CA ARG A 49 7.47 -5.26 14.41
C ARG A 49 6.55 -5.29 15.62
N PRO A 50 7.02 -4.85 16.80
CA PRO A 50 6.18 -4.70 17.96
C PRO A 50 4.95 -3.84 17.67
N LYS A 51 3.77 -4.31 18.07
CA LYS A 51 2.53 -3.56 17.93
C LYS A 51 2.53 -2.29 18.78
N LYS A 52 1.76 -1.28 18.36
CA LYS A 52 1.51 -0.05 19.12
C LYS A 52 -0.01 0.10 19.32
N GLY A 53 -0.49 -0.23 20.51
CA GLY A 53 -1.93 -0.23 20.79
C GLY A 53 -2.68 -1.31 19.99
N ILE A 54 -3.57 -0.87 19.09
CA ILE A 54 -4.33 -1.76 18.19
C ILE A 54 -3.67 -1.94 16.82
N LEU A 55 -2.52 -1.31 16.60
CA LEU A 55 -1.84 -1.28 15.31
C LEU A 55 -0.66 -2.24 15.31
N PHE A 56 -0.59 -3.05 14.27
CA PHE A 56 0.49 -3.97 13.97
C PHE A 56 1.30 -3.42 12.82
N TYR A 57 2.61 -3.63 12.85
CA TYR A 57 3.53 -3.16 11.84
C TYR A 57 4.34 -4.32 11.27
N ARG A 58 4.69 -4.20 9.99
CA ARG A 58 5.50 -5.21 9.31
C ARG A 58 6.38 -4.53 8.28
N ASP A 59 7.67 -4.85 8.31
CA ASP A 59 8.64 -4.39 7.34
C ASP A 59 8.88 -5.43 6.26
N TYR A 60 9.30 -4.94 5.08
CA TYR A 60 9.61 -5.74 3.92
C TYR A 60 10.87 -5.18 3.26
N TYR A 61 11.70 -6.07 2.73
CA TYR A 61 12.89 -5.70 1.99
C TYR A 61 12.98 -6.55 0.74
N LEU A 62 13.39 -5.91 -0.35
CA LEU A 62 13.72 -6.55 -1.60
C LEU A 62 15.20 -6.34 -1.87
N TRP A 63 15.96 -7.44 -1.99
CA TRP A 63 17.39 -7.41 -2.30
C TRP A 63 17.63 -7.97 -3.69
N ASP A 64 18.59 -7.39 -4.39
CA ASP A 64 19.12 -7.95 -5.63
C ASP A 64 20.07 -9.15 -5.36
N LYS A 65 20.57 -9.75 -6.43
CA LYS A 65 21.50 -10.86 -6.38
C LYS A 65 22.85 -10.56 -5.70
N ASN A 66 23.17 -9.28 -5.53
CA ASN A 66 24.39 -8.84 -4.85
C ASN A 66 24.16 -8.58 -3.35
N GLY A 67 22.93 -8.66 -2.90
CA GLY A 67 22.52 -8.35 -1.52
C GLY A 67 22.23 -6.86 -1.29
N ASP A 68 22.21 -6.03 -2.33
CA ASP A 68 21.85 -4.63 -2.21
C ASP A 68 20.34 -4.46 -2.09
N VAL A 69 19.90 -3.57 -1.20
CA VAL A 69 18.48 -3.24 -1.06
C VAL A 69 17.99 -2.48 -2.30
N VAL A 70 16.99 -3.04 -2.96
CA VAL A 70 16.33 -2.47 -4.14
C VAL A 70 15.08 -1.70 -3.76
N ALA A 71 14.33 -2.23 -2.80
CA ALA A 71 13.15 -1.58 -2.24
C ALA A 71 12.96 -1.99 -0.77
N ALA A 72 12.34 -1.10 -0.01
CA ALA A 72 11.93 -1.38 1.37
C ALA A 72 10.52 -0.84 1.62
N ALA A 73 9.80 -1.44 2.56
CA ALA A 73 8.46 -0.99 2.92
C ALA A 73 8.15 -1.23 4.40
N THR A 74 7.25 -0.41 4.95
CA THR A 74 6.55 -0.65 6.22
C THR A 74 5.05 -0.61 5.97
N SER A 75 4.34 -1.63 6.42
CA SER A 75 2.88 -1.66 6.44
C SER A 75 2.31 -1.57 7.83
N GLN A 76 1.14 -0.95 7.94
CA GLN A 76 0.35 -0.84 9.16
C GLN A 76 -0.95 -1.63 9.01
N TRP A 77 -1.26 -2.43 10.00
CA TRP A 77 -2.41 -3.32 10.02
C TRP A 77 -3.22 -3.13 11.30
N CYS A 78 -4.49 -3.50 11.24
CA CYS A 78 -5.32 -3.69 12.42
C CYS A 78 -6.14 -4.97 12.29
N ILE A 79 -6.64 -5.45 13.43
CA ILE A 79 -7.63 -6.54 13.46
C ILE A 79 -8.99 -5.90 13.59
N LEU A 80 -9.90 -6.25 12.66
CA LEU A 80 -11.31 -5.88 12.75
C LEU A 80 -12.14 -7.08 13.17
N ASN A 81 -13.22 -6.79 13.89
CA ASN A 81 -14.32 -7.73 14.00
C ASN A 81 -14.96 -7.95 12.63
N PHE A 82 -15.03 -9.19 12.18
CA PHE A 82 -15.48 -9.53 10.82
C PHE A 82 -16.92 -9.07 10.53
N LYS A 83 -17.82 -9.19 11.53
CA LYS A 83 -19.24 -8.84 11.38
C LYS A 83 -19.49 -7.34 11.52
N THR A 84 -18.88 -6.69 12.51
CA THR A 84 -19.14 -5.28 12.81
C THR A 84 -18.21 -4.32 12.08
N ARG A 85 -17.14 -4.82 11.48
CA ARG A 85 -16.07 -4.07 10.78
C ARG A 85 -15.40 -3.01 11.67
N ARG A 86 -15.49 -3.17 13.00
CA ARG A 86 -14.87 -2.27 13.97
C ARG A 86 -13.51 -2.79 14.42
N PRO A 87 -12.52 -1.90 14.61
CA PRO A 87 -11.23 -2.29 15.16
C PRO A 87 -11.37 -2.94 16.54
N GLU A 88 -10.63 -4.02 16.77
CA GLU A 88 -10.58 -4.72 18.06
C GLU A 88 -9.27 -4.48 18.78
N ARG A 89 -9.35 -4.28 20.09
CA ARG A 89 -8.17 -4.40 20.94
C ARG A 89 -7.95 -5.89 21.23
N THR A 90 -6.75 -6.38 21.04
CA THR A 90 -6.42 -7.79 21.20
C THR A 90 -5.06 -7.96 21.87
N ASP A 91 -4.89 -9.08 22.57
CA ASP A 91 -3.61 -9.49 23.16
C ASP A 91 -2.74 -10.29 22.19
N ILE A 92 -3.21 -10.47 20.94
CA ILE A 92 -2.43 -11.11 19.89
C ILE A 92 -1.10 -10.37 19.71
N GLU A 93 -0.01 -11.14 19.76
CA GLU A 93 1.33 -10.71 19.37
C GLU A 93 1.75 -11.52 18.14
N VAL A 94 2.35 -10.88 17.18
CA VAL A 94 2.95 -11.57 16.03
C VAL A 94 4.43 -11.73 16.32
N PRO A 95 4.89 -12.94 16.72
CA PRO A 95 6.28 -13.15 17.03
C PRO A 95 7.13 -13.01 15.76
N GLY A 96 8.33 -12.53 15.94
CA GLY A 96 9.32 -12.39 14.88
C GLY A 96 10.36 -11.36 15.29
N GLU A 97 11.60 -11.68 15.03
CA GLU A 97 12.73 -10.79 15.22
C GLU A 97 13.32 -10.46 13.86
N CYS A 98 13.56 -9.18 13.61
CA CYS A 98 14.43 -8.77 12.55
C CYS A 98 15.87 -8.94 13.02
N ILE A 99 16.46 -10.10 12.77
CA ILE A 99 17.73 -10.49 13.38
C ILE A 99 18.91 -9.77 12.73
N ASP A 100 18.80 -9.36 11.47
CA ASP A 100 19.94 -8.92 10.66
C ASP A 100 19.79 -7.52 10.02
N HIS A 101 18.70 -6.79 10.28
CA HIS A 101 18.45 -5.50 9.62
C HIS A 101 17.86 -4.49 10.60
N GLU A 102 18.35 -3.25 10.48
CA GLU A 102 17.68 -2.12 11.12
C GLU A 102 16.24 -2.01 10.58
N PRO A 103 15.24 -1.77 11.44
CA PRO A 103 13.88 -1.55 10.99
C PRO A 103 13.81 -0.45 9.96
N PHE A 104 13.03 -0.65 8.90
CA PHE A 104 12.70 0.43 7.98
C PHE A 104 11.77 1.42 8.70
N ASP A 105 12.37 2.27 9.56
CA ASP A 105 11.63 3.19 10.43
C ASP A 105 11.23 4.47 9.71
N ALA A 106 10.68 4.33 8.52
CA ALA A 106 10.03 5.43 7.86
C ALA A 106 8.66 5.62 8.48
N GLY A 107 8.51 6.68 9.27
CA GLY A 107 7.20 7.08 9.79
C GLY A 107 6.20 7.19 8.63
N ILE A 108 5.00 6.59 8.80
CA ILE A 108 3.94 6.69 7.78
C ILE A 108 3.24 8.02 7.97
N GLU A 109 3.42 8.94 7.02
CA GLU A 109 2.88 10.29 7.09
C GLU A 109 1.35 10.30 7.08
N LYS A 110 0.78 11.37 7.65
CA LYS A 110 -0.64 11.65 7.54
C LYS A 110 -0.92 12.44 6.27
N ILE A 111 -1.68 11.85 5.36
CA ILE A 111 -2.09 12.49 4.11
C ILE A 111 -3.36 13.29 4.37
N ARG A 112 -3.32 14.60 4.08
CA ARG A 112 -4.43 15.54 4.34
C ARG A 112 -5.06 16.07 3.07
N TRP A 113 -4.31 16.08 1.97
CA TRP A 113 -4.81 16.60 0.70
C TRP A 113 -6.06 15.84 0.25
N MET A 114 -6.98 16.58 -0.35
CA MET A 114 -8.21 16.10 -0.96
C MET A 114 -8.51 16.99 -2.17
N PRO A 115 -9.17 16.45 -3.21
CA PRO A 115 -9.70 17.29 -4.28
C PRO A 115 -10.71 18.29 -3.72
N GLU A 116 -10.83 19.45 -4.38
CA GLU A 116 -11.84 20.45 -4.06
C GLU A 116 -13.16 20.11 -4.74
N GLU A 117 -14.26 20.66 -4.23
CA GLU A 117 -15.56 20.49 -4.86
C GLU A 117 -15.56 21.13 -6.25
N GLY A 118 -15.81 20.31 -7.26
CA GLY A 118 -15.82 20.73 -8.68
C GLY A 118 -14.52 20.43 -9.43
N ASP A 119 -13.52 19.84 -8.78
CA ASP A 119 -12.35 19.34 -9.49
C ASP A 119 -12.74 18.19 -10.45
N ASP A 120 -12.15 18.21 -11.63
CA ASP A 120 -12.29 17.11 -12.58
C ASP A 120 -11.28 15.99 -12.24
N PRO A 121 -11.70 14.71 -12.25
CA PRO A 121 -10.78 13.62 -12.07
C PRO A 121 -9.77 13.56 -13.22
N GLN A 122 -8.52 13.28 -12.90
CA GLN A 122 -7.45 13.05 -13.88
C GLN A 122 -7.71 11.78 -14.69
N MET A 123 -8.29 10.76 -14.06
CA MET A 123 -8.57 9.47 -14.66
C MET A 123 -9.78 8.79 -14.00
N LEU A 124 -10.52 8.02 -14.79
CA LEU A 124 -11.52 7.07 -14.31
C LEU A 124 -10.95 5.65 -14.44
N TYR A 125 -10.89 4.92 -13.34
CA TYR A 125 -10.44 3.54 -13.30
C TYR A 125 -11.63 2.60 -13.13
N HIS A 126 -11.75 1.62 -14.03
CA HIS A 126 -12.79 0.57 -13.95
C HIS A 126 -12.19 -0.68 -13.35
N VAL A 127 -12.72 -1.14 -12.21
CA VAL A 127 -12.26 -2.36 -11.55
C VAL A 127 -12.68 -3.58 -12.36
N THR A 128 -11.71 -4.40 -12.73
CA THR A 128 -11.86 -5.64 -13.51
C THR A 128 -11.51 -6.88 -12.68
N GLU A 129 -11.74 -8.07 -13.24
CA GLU A 129 -11.38 -9.34 -12.59
C GLU A 129 -9.87 -9.46 -12.32
N ASP A 130 -9.03 -8.88 -13.19
CA ASP A 130 -7.55 -8.89 -13.06
C ASP A 130 -7.04 -8.06 -11.86
N ASP A 131 -7.90 -7.21 -11.29
CA ASP A 131 -7.57 -6.39 -10.14
C ASP A 131 -7.81 -7.11 -8.80
N LEU A 132 -8.60 -8.20 -8.83
CA LEU A 132 -9.11 -8.81 -7.61
C LEU A 132 -8.12 -9.77 -6.97
N ASP A 133 -8.16 -9.82 -5.65
CA ASP A 133 -7.53 -10.86 -4.86
C ASP A 133 -8.47 -12.07 -4.65
N LYS A 134 -8.00 -13.08 -3.91
CA LYS A 134 -8.79 -14.27 -3.56
C LYS A 134 -10.07 -13.97 -2.74
N ASN A 135 -10.15 -12.79 -2.11
CA ASN A 135 -11.29 -12.35 -1.32
C ASN A 135 -12.30 -11.56 -2.16
N GLN A 136 -12.09 -11.46 -3.49
CA GLN A 136 -12.92 -10.70 -4.43
C GLN A 136 -12.90 -9.19 -4.14
N HIS A 137 -11.85 -8.67 -3.52
CA HIS A 137 -11.57 -7.25 -3.36
C HIS A 137 -10.39 -6.85 -4.23
N VAL A 138 -10.31 -5.59 -4.61
CA VAL A 138 -9.13 -5.06 -5.32
C VAL A 138 -7.89 -5.31 -4.48
N ASN A 139 -6.91 -5.98 -5.08
CA ASN A 139 -5.61 -6.24 -4.44
C ASN A 139 -4.91 -4.92 -4.10
N ASN A 140 -4.40 -4.80 -2.88
CA ASN A 140 -3.72 -3.59 -2.42
C ASN A 140 -2.58 -3.11 -3.33
N ALA A 141 -1.92 -4.03 -4.07
CA ALA A 141 -0.89 -3.67 -5.04
C ALA A 141 -1.45 -2.91 -6.27
N ARG A 142 -2.74 -3.09 -6.61
CA ARG A 142 -3.35 -2.41 -7.75
C ARG A 142 -3.47 -0.91 -7.53
N TYR A 143 -3.63 -0.47 -6.28
CA TYR A 143 -3.64 0.96 -5.98
C TYR A 143 -2.30 1.64 -6.31
N ALA A 144 -1.17 0.94 -6.18
CA ALA A 144 0.12 1.45 -6.62
C ALA A 144 0.17 1.62 -8.15
N VAL A 145 -0.43 0.70 -8.90
CA VAL A 145 -0.56 0.81 -10.36
C VAL A 145 -1.45 2.00 -10.74
N MET A 146 -2.60 2.18 -10.09
CA MET A 146 -3.48 3.34 -10.32
C MET A 146 -2.75 4.65 -10.07
N ILE A 147 -1.92 4.73 -9.02
CA ILE A 147 -1.10 5.91 -8.73
C ILE A 147 -0.11 6.18 -9.87
N ASP A 148 0.58 5.13 -10.36
CA ASP A 148 1.55 5.25 -11.44
C ASP A 148 0.90 5.70 -12.75
N GLU A 149 -0.24 5.12 -13.09
CA GLU A 149 -1.00 5.48 -14.29
C GLU A 149 -1.53 6.92 -14.21
N THR A 150 -2.00 7.36 -13.02
CA THR A 150 -2.48 8.74 -12.81
C THR A 150 -1.36 9.77 -12.98
N LEU A 151 -0.18 9.48 -12.45
CA LEU A 151 0.97 10.37 -12.49
C LEU A 151 1.80 10.23 -13.77
N GLY A 152 1.60 9.16 -14.55
CA GLY A 152 2.35 8.88 -15.77
C GLY A 152 3.82 8.49 -15.51
N THR A 153 4.12 7.97 -14.32
CA THR A 153 5.51 7.66 -13.93
C THR A 153 5.61 6.48 -12.99
N SER A 154 6.75 5.77 -13.07
CA SER A 154 7.14 4.69 -12.16
C SER A 154 8.59 4.83 -11.66
N ALA A 155 9.12 6.04 -11.63
CA ALA A 155 10.51 6.32 -11.25
C ALA A 155 10.82 5.99 -9.78
N HIS A 156 12.11 6.08 -9.40
CA HIS A 156 12.60 5.92 -8.03
C HIS A 156 11.90 6.91 -7.10
N ARG A 157 11.22 6.40 -6.07
CA ARG A 157 10.33 7.22 -5.26
C ARG A 157 10.01 6.60 -3.91
N GLU A 158 9.54 7.45 -3.02
CA GLU A 158 8.85 7.09 -1.79
C GLU A 158 7.33 7.26 -2.00
N VAL A 159 6.56 6.24 -1.67
CA VAL A 159 5.10 6.27 -1.77
C VAL A 159 4.49 5.87 -0.44
N THR A 160 3.55 6.70 0.04
CA THR A 160 2.69 6.38 1.18
C THR A 160 1.26 6.22 0.69
N ILE A 161 0.59 5.12 1.06
CA ILE A 161 -0.82 4.87 0.73
C ILE A 161 -1.60 4.63 2.02
N HIS A 162 -2.74 5.31 2.15
CA HIS A 162 -3.76 5.06 3.17
C HIS A 162 -4.97 4.41 2.51
N PHE A 163 -5.30 3.20 2.90
CA PHE A 163 -6.48 2.47 2.43
C PHE A 163 -7.68 2.85 3.32
N ALA A 164 -8.77 3.30 2.72
CA ALA A 164 -9.95 3.77 3.44
C ALA A 164 -11.17 2.86 3.23
N LYS A 165 -11.35 2.32 2.01
CA LYS A 165 -12.47 1.44 1.67
C LYS A 165 -12.02 0.35 0.70
N GLU A 166 -12.52 -0.86 0.93
CA GLU A 166 -12.39 -1.98 -0.02
C GLU A 166 -13.26 -1.71 -1.25
N THR A 167 -12.75 -2.02 -2.43
CA THR A 167 -13.48 -1.95 -3.71
C THR A 167 -13.58 -3.34 -4.34
N VAL A 168 -14.59 -3.53 -5.17
CA VAL A 168 -14.98 -4.81 -5.75
C VAL A 168 -15.14 -4.71 -7.26
N LEU A 169 -15.36 -5.84 -7.93
CA LEU A 169 -15.60 -5.90 -9.37
C LEU A 169 -16.72 -4.93 -9.80
N GLY A 170 -16.43 -4.14 -10.82
CA GLY A 170 -17.36 -3.19 -11.42
C GLY A 170 -17.43 -1.84 -10.72
N ASP A 171 -16.71 -1.64 -9.61
CA ASP A 171 -16.57 -0.30 -9.05
C ASP A 171 -15.82 0.62 -10.03
N GLU A 172 -16.22 1.88 -10.03
CA GLU A 172 -15.57 2.97 -10.77
C GLU A 172 -14.87 3.90 -9.79
N ILE A 173 -13.56 4.06 -9.95
CA ILE A 173 -12.74 4.88 -9.07
C ILE A 173 -12.30 6.13 -9.83
N LEU A 174 -12.75 7.29 -9.37
CA LEU A 174 -12.34 8.61 -9.85
C LEU A 174 -11.00 8.96 -9.20
N LEU A 175 -9.97 9.19 -10.01
CA LEU A 175 -8.61 9.47 -9.54
C LEU A 175 -8.28 10.95 -9.72
N TYR A 176 -7.98 11.61 -8.62
CA TYR A 176 -7.63 13.02 -8.53
C TYR A 176 -6.17 13.18 -8.15
N THR A 177 -5.53 14.23 -8.65
CA THR A 177 -4.14 14.56 -8.30
C THR A 177 -3.93 16.08 -8.26
N ASP A 178 -3.01 16.54 -7.41
CA ASP A 178 -2.50 17.90 -7.38
C ASP A 178 -1.27 18.10 -8.30
N ALA A 179 -0.87 17.04 -9.02
CA ALA A 179 0.18 17.15 -10.02
C ALA A 179 -0.29 18.02 -11.18
N GLU A 180 0.52 19.01 -11.57
CA GLU A 180 0.34 19.63 -12.89
C GLU A 180 0.50 18.53 -13.95
N LYS A 181 -0.36 18.56 -15.01
CA LYS A 181 -0.29 17.57 -16.09
C LYS A 181 1.15 17.49 -16.59
N ALA A 182 1.84 16.40 -16.24
CA ALA A 182 3.20 16.17 -16.71
C ALA A 182 3.19 16.16 -18.24
N ASP A 183 4.09 16.90 -18.86
CA ASP A 183 4.37 16.75 -20.28
C ASP A 183 4.82 15.29 -20.51
N PRO A 184 4.08 14.48 -21.32
CA PRO A 184 4.44 13.09 -21.57
C PRO A 184 5.85 12.91 -22.13
N LYS A 185 6.52 13.99 -22.55
CA LYS A 185 7.89 14.01 -23.04
C LYS A 185 8.93 14.32 -21.93
N ALA A 186 8.51 14.73 -20.74
CA ALA A 186 9.37 14.96 -19.59
C ALA A 186 9.50 13.69 -18.72
N ALA A 187 9.76 12.53 -19.35
CA ALA A 187 9.82 11.21 -18.70
C ALA A 187 11.06 10.97 -17.80
N ASP A 188 11.86 11.99 -17.56
CA ASP A 188 12.95 11.94 -16.59
C ASP A 188 12.63 12.89 -15.43
N TYR A 189 12.26 12.32 -14.29
CA TYR A 189 12.31 13.06 -13.01
C TYR A 189 13.77 13.41 -12.75
N ALA A 190 14.16 14.59 -13.23
CA ALA A 190 15.37 15.20 -12.75
C ALA A 190 15.22 15.49 -11.26
N ASP A 191 16.30 15.25 -10.50
CA ASP A 191 16.45 15.61 -9.09
C ASP A 191 15.67 16.88 -8.70
N GLY A 192 14.74 16.74 -7.74
CA GLY A 192 14.07 17.89 -7.13
C GLY A 192 12.58 18.07 -7.44
N GLY A 193 11.87 17.05 -7.93
CA GLY A 193 10.41 17.10 -8.13
C GLY A 193 9.63 17.39 -6.85
N THR A 194 8.47 18.05 -6.97
CA THR A 194 7.57 18.31 -5.85
C THR A 194 6.82 17.03 -5.46
N SER A 195 6.49 16.90 -4.16
CA SER A 195 5.61 15.83 -3.69
C SER A 195 4.24 15.96 -4.36
N GLN A 196 3.66 14.84 -4.73
CA GLN A 196 2.38 14.74 -5.42
C GLN A 196 1.41 13.85 -4.65
N HIS A 197 0.13 14.14 -4.73
CA HIS A 197 -0.92 13.33 -4.15
C HIS A 197 -1.75 12.65 -5.24
N VAL A 198 -2.26 11.46 -4.92
CA VAL A 198 -3.36 10.84 -5.68
C VAL A 198 -4.40 10.36 -4.69
N VAL A 199 -5.65 10.72 -4.93
CA VAL A 199 -6.81 10.30 -4.14
C VAL A 199 -7.79 9.60 -5.08
N GLY A 200 -8.25 8.42 -4.67
CA GLY A 200 -9.30 7.66 -5.36
C GLY A 200 -10.62 7.76 -4.59
N GLU A 201 -11.69 8.11 -5.29
CA GLU A 201 -13.06 8.20 -4.77
C GLU A 201 -14.03 7.41 -5.63
N LEU A 202 -15.09 6.91 -5.03
CA LEU A 202 -16.26 6.42 -5.75
C LEU A 202 -17.15 7.59 -6.20
N SER A 203 -18.10 7.34 -7.08
CA SER A 203 -19.04 8.34 -7.59
C SER A 203 -19.87 9.07 -6.52
N ASP A 204 -19.98 8.49 -5.32
CA ASP A 204 -20.66 9.06 -4.15
C ASP A 204 -19.69 9.85 -3.24
N SER A 205 -18.50 10.19 -3.73
CA SER A 205 -17.41 10.85 -2.97
C SER A 205 -16.88 10.04 -1.79
N THR A 206 -17.15 8.74 -1.75
CA THR A 206 -16.53 7.88 -0.75
C THR A 206 -15.05 7.66 -1.07
N VAL A 207 -14.18 8.09 -0.19
CA VAL A 207 -12.73 7.91 -0.34
C VAL A 207 -12.37 6.43 -0.29
N VAL A 208 -11.69 5.94 -1.33
CA VAL A 208 -11.15 4.59 -1.44
C VAL A 208 -9.73 4.53 -0.89
N PHE A 209 -8.87 5.43 -1.37
CA PHE A 209 -7.50 5.55 -0.88
C PHE A 209 -6.99 6.99 -1.01
N LYS A 210 -5.91 7.28 -0.29
CA LYS A 210 -5.11 8.50 -0.44
C LYS A 210 -3.66 8.12 -0.56
N SER A 211 -2.94 8.80 -1.42
CA SER A 211 -1.49 8.59 -1.54
C SER A 211 -0.70 9.89 -1.52
N LEU A 212 0.56 9.77 -1.13
CA LEU A 212 1.59 10.80 -1.22
C LEU A 212 2.80 10.16 -1.88
N VAL A 213 3.25 10.74 -2.98
CA VAL A 213 4.41 10.31 -3.77
C VAL A 213 5.48 11.39 -3.65
N LYS A 214 6.69 10.99 -3.29
CA LYS A 214 7.86 11.86 -3.19
C LYS A 214 8.96 11.33 -4.10
N PRO A 215 9.60 12.16 -4.91
CA PRO A 215 10.82 11.78 -5.61
C PRO A 215 11.92 11.47 -4.58
N LEU A 216 12.89 10.62 -4.96
CA LEU A 216 14.10 10.33 -4.17
C LEU A 216 15.24 11.23 -4.61
#